data_10ecf47338f38ccb7319517b7321aba5
#
_entry.id   10ecf47338f38ccb7319517b7321aba5
#
_cell.length_a   1.000
_cell.length_b   1.000
_cell.length_c   1.000
_cell.angle_alpha   90.00
_cell.angle_beta   90.00
_cell.angle_gamma   90.00
#
_symmetry.space_group_name_H-M   'P 1'
#
loop_
_entity.id
_entity.type
_entity.pdbx_description
1 polymer ?
#
loop_
_entity_poly.entity_id
_entity_poly.type
_entity_poly.pdbx_seq_one_letter_code
_entity_poly.pdbx_strand_id
1 'polypeptide(L)'
;QSGDRIAVGDTVGAAVIYAVETGDMPVLLDLALGRYPRASSGAIAGSRLASEFDISVGSRIQVGAEGEEKILRVVGIAEERGIGFDINPDFALIVPRAWYTAAYSAEGYDFVIIRVRDVGDIDAVKSAIEGTLNRRETVVDVMDTRMVLESLFTAFEQISVFTLAIGGISLVVAGVSILNVMMMSVSERTREIGVMRSIGARKGDVLRMFLYEALILGLAGSAVGGILSIGTGYVVDAVVLGRPDFLFAPSSLVYIIYGMIFGAVTSIVSGIYPAWKAANLNPIEALRHE
;
A
#
# COMPACT_ATOMS: atom_id res chain seq x y z
N GLN A 1 25.64 -10.74 -9.45
CA GLN A 1 24.21 -11.05 -9.63
C GLN A 1 23.97 -11.39 -11.09
N SER A 2 23.25 -12.46 -11.37
CA SER A 2 22.76 -12.77 -12.73
C SER A 2 21.36 -13.36 -12.65
N GLY A 3 20.56 -13.17 -13.70
CA GLY A 3 19.37 -13.96 -13.93
C GLY A 3 19.74 -15.16 -14.78
N ASP A 4 19.34 -16.34 -14.40
CA ASP A 4 19.65 -17.54 -15.14
C ASP A 4 18.48 -18.52 -15.16
N ARG A 5 18.52 -19.42 -16.14
CA ARG A 5 17.56 -20.52 -16.24
C ARG A 5 17.87 -21.53 -15.15
N ILE A 6 16.85 -21.95 -14.44
CA ILE A 6 16.92 -23.03 -13.47
C ILE A 6 15.98 -24.16 -13.91
N ALA A 7 16.39 -25.39 -13.65
CA ALA A 7 15.56 -26.56 -13.84
C ALA A 7 15.63 -27.47 -12.61
N VAL A 8 14.45 -27.91 -12.17
CA VAL A 8 14.27 -28.82 -11.04
C VAL A 8 13.37 -29.96 -11.50
N GLY A 9 13.94 -31.15 -11.73
CA GLY A 9 13.20 -32.24 -12.38
C GLY A 9 12.73 -31.82 -13.78
N ASP A 10 11.41 -31.86 -14.01
CA ASP A 10 10.79 -31.50 -15.28
C ASP A 10 10.34 -30.04 -15.33
N THR A 11 10.47 -29.28 -14.24
CA THR A 11 10.05 -27.87 -14.15
C THR A 11 11.22 -26.96 -14.48
N VAL A 12 11.00 -26.06 -15.44
CA VAL A 12 11.99 -25.09 -15.90
C VAL A 12 11.46 -23.68 -15.65
N GLY A 13 12.33 -22.81 -15.17
CA GLY A 13 12.02 -21.41 -14.92
C GLY A 13 13.26 -20.54 -14.89
N ALA A 14 13.11 -19.32 -14.42
CA ALA A 14 14.21 -18.38 -14.22
C ALA A 14 14.31 -17.99 -12.74
N ALA A 15 15.52 -17.87 -12.24
CA ALA A 15 15.78 -17.34 -10.91
C ALA A 15 16.91 -16.33 -10.94
N VAL A 16 16.89 -15.42 -9.99
CA VAL A 16 18.03 -14.54 -9.73
C VAL A 16 19.06 -15.31 -8.94
N ILE A 17 20.34 -15.25 -9.35
CA ILE A 17 21.43 -15.87 -8.64
C ILE A 17 22.24 -14.80 -7.93
N TYR A 18 22.33 -14.91 -6.61
CA TYR A 18 23.22 -14.09 -5.81
C TYR A 18 24.45 -14.91 -5.40
N ALA A 19 25.61 -14.44 -5.82
CA ALA A 19 26.88 -15.00 -5.39
C ALA A 19 27.38 -14.23 -4.15
N VAL A 20 27.40 -14.89 -3.01
CA VAL A 20 27.72 -14.29 -1.71
C VAL A 20 28.92 -15.00 -1.10
N GLU A 21 29.80 -14.27 -0.41
CA GLU A 21 30.84 -14.87 0.37
C GLU A 21 30.27 -15.76 1.46
N THR A 22 30.77 -16.98 1.58
CA THR A 22 30.18 -17.98 2.50
C THR A 22 30.19 -17.51 3.96
N GLY A 23 31.17 -16.68 4.36
CA GLY A 23 31.24 -16.11 5.71
C GLY A 23 30.17 -15.06 6.00
N ASP A 24 29.68 -14.39 4.98
CA ASP A 24 28.70 -13.29 5.10
C ASP A 24 27.27 -13.75 5.01
N MET A 25 27.02 -14.97 4.50
CA MET A 25 25.67 -15.52 4.37
C MET A 25 24.86 -15.48 5.66
N PRO A 26 25.40 -15.87 6.85
CA PRO A 26 24.64 -15.81 8.10
C PRO A 26 24.32 -14.40 8.60
N VAL A 27 24.99 -13.37 8.06
CA VAL A 27 24.73 -11.96 8.40
C VAL A 27 23.64 -11.37 7.51
N LEU A 28 23.51 -11.88 6.29
CA LEU A 28 22.62 -11.35 5.26
C LEU A 28 21.29 -12.09 5.19
N LEU A 29 21.24 -13.35 5.61
CA LEU A 29 20.10 -14.25 5.37
C LEU A 29 19.80 -15.05 6.63
N ASP A 30 18.52 -15.17 6.95
CA ASP A 30 18.01 -16.13 7.92
C ASP A 30 17.50 -17.39 7.19
N LEU A 31 17.68 -18.56 7.80
CA LEU A 31 17.27 -19.83 7.23
C LEU A 31 16.01 -20.36 7.91
N ALA A 32 15.01 -20.71 7.13
CA ALA A 32 13.84 -21.46 7.59
C ALA A 32 14.18 -22.94 7.79
N LEU A 33 14.96 -23.54 6.89
CA LEU A 33 15.32 -24.94 6.91
C LEU A 33 16.76 -25.17 6.44
N GLY A 34 17.40 -26.21 6.98
CA GLY A 34 18.72 -26.66 6.51
C GLY A 34 19.89 -25.97 7.18
N ARG A 35 20.95 -25.70 6.43
CA ARG A 35 22.20 -25.10 6.92
C ARG A 35 22.86 -24.23 5.85
N TYR A 36 23.74 -23.34 6.25
CA TYR A 36 24.59 -22.59 5.32
C TYR A 36 25.60 -23.49 4.60
N PRO A 37 25.91 -23.21 3.32
CA PRO A 37 26.97 -23.90 2.59
C PRO A 37 28.29 -23.77 3.32
N ARG A 38 29.06 -24.87 3.42
CA ARG A 38 30.37 -24.88 4.08
C ARG A 38 31.55 -24.79 3.11
N ALA A 39 31.30 -25.04 1.84
CA ALA A 39 32.29 -25.08 0.79
C ALA A 39 31.76 -24.45 -0.49
N SER A 40 32.51 -24.50 -1.57
CA SER A 40 32.13 -24.04 -2.90
C SER A 40 31.00 -24.85 -3.55
N SER A 41 30.35 -25.76 -2.83
CA SER A 41 29.24 -26.54 -3.33
C SER A 41 28.03 -26.45 -2.40
N GLY A 42 26.88 -26.20 -2.94
CA GLY A 42 25.62 -26.05 -2.22
C GLY A 42 25.01 -24.69 -2.46
N ALA A 43 23.69 -24.65 -2.46
CA ALA A 43 22.90 -23.44 -2.66
C ALA A 43 21.86 -23.30 -1.57
N ILE A 44 21.48 -22.07 -1.27
CA ILE A 44 20.29 -21.74 -0.48
C ILE A 44 19.21 -21.30 -1.49
N ALA A 45 18.05 -21.94 -1.44
CA ALA A 45 16.88 -21.51 -2.23
C ALA A 45 16.02 -20.54 -1.42
N GLY A 46 15.49 -19.54 -2.07
CA GLY A 46 14.50 -18.65 -1.46
C GLY A 46 13.20 -19.38 -1.15
N SER A 47 12.45 -18.89 -0.17
CA SER A 47 11.21 -19.54 0.29
C SER A 47 10.16 -19.66 -0.80
N ARG A 48 9.93 -18.60 -1.56
CA ARG A 48 8.96 -18.58 -2.68
C ARG A 48 9.43 -19.41 -3.86
N LEU A 49 10.74 -19.33 -4.18
CA LEU A 49 11.34 -20.18 -5.20
C LEU A 49 11.20 -21.66 -4.82
N ALA A 50 11.43 -21.99 -3.55
CA ALA A 50 11.29 -23.36 -3.05
C ALA A 50 9.86 -23.86 -3.13
N SER A 51 8.88 -23.02 -2.84
CA SER A 51 7.45 -23.36 -2.93
C SER A 51 6.97 -23.51 -4.37
N GLU A 52 7.43 -22.65 -5.28
CA GLU A 52 7.01 -22.66 -6.68
C GLU A 52 7.55 -23.87 -7.46
N PHE A 53 8.79 -24.28 -7.15
CA PHE A 53 9.48 -25.38 -7.85
C PHE A 53 9.53 -26.68 -7.01
N ASP A 54 8.80 -26.79 -5.91
CA ASP A 54 8.81 -27.91 -4.97
C ASP A 54 10.24 -28.34 -4.56
N ILE A 55 11.07 -27.34 -4.23
CA ILE A 55 12.46 -27.54 -3.82
C ILE A 55 12.52 -27.84 -2.33
N SER A 56 13.14 -28.96 -1.98
CA SER A 56 13.43 -29.36 -0.61
C SER A 56 14.94 -29.35 -0.34
N VAL A 57 15.32 -29.33 0.95
CA VAL A 57 16.74 -29.50 1.33
C VAL A 57 17.23 -30.85 0.84
N GLY A 58 18.24 -30.83 -0.03
CA GLY A 58 18.79 -32.00 -0.68
C GLY A 58 18.48 -32.10 -2.16
N SER A 59 17.50 -31.34 -2.68
CA SER A 59 17.17 -31.29 -4.10
C SER A 59 18.38 -30.87 -4.95
N ARG A 60 18.39 -31.35 -6.18
CA ARG A 60 19.39 -30.97 -7.18
C ARG A 60 18.75 -30.00 -8.16
N ILE A 61 19.39 -28.86 -8.36
CA ILE A 61 18.96 -27.82 -9.30
C ILE A 61 19.99 -27.76 -10.42
N GLN A 62 19.55 -27.75 -11.65
CA GLN A 62 20.35 -27.43 -12.80
C GLN A 62 20.28 -25.93 -13.08
N VAL A 63 21.41 -25.30 -13.25
CA VAL A 63 21.55 -23.84 -13.41
C VAL A 63 22.38 -23.59 -14.66
N GLY A 64 21.91 -22.74 -15.55
CA GLY A 64 22.58 -22.38 -16.78
C GLY A 64 21.76 -22.60 -18.02
N ALA A 65 22.32 -22.21 -19.16
CA ALA A 65 21.70 -22.41 -20.48
C ALA A 65 21.66 -23.90 -20.84
N GLU A 66 20.75 -24.25 -21.73
CA GLU A 66 20.57 -25.62 -22.23
C GLU A 66 21.88 -26.12 -22.90
N GLY A 67 22.42 -27.22 -22.36
CA GLY A 67 23.70 -27.80 -22.81
C GLY A 67 24.93 -27.35 -22.04
N GLU A 68 24.81 -26.35 -21.14
CA GLU A 68 25.87 -25.89 -20.23
C GLU A 68 25.44 -25.91 -18.74
N GLU A 69 24.47 -26.75 -18.42
CA GLU A 69 23.86 -26.80 -17.11
C GLU A 69 24.86 -27.28 -16.06
N LYS A 70 24.87 -26.58 -14.92
CA LYS A 70 25.68 -26.91 -13.73
C LYS A 70 24.77 -27.35 -12.62
N ILE A 71 25.07 -28.49 -12.01
CA ILE A 71 24.24 -29.07 -10.96
C ILE A 71 24.65 -28.50 -9.61
N LEU A 72 23.69 -27.95 -8.90
CA LEU A 72 23.82 -27.51 -7.51
C LEU A 72 22.93 -28.32 -6.59
N ARG A 73 23.37 -28.59 -5.38
CA ARG A 73 22.54 -29.20 -4.34
C ARG A 73 22.05 -28.14 -3.38
N VAL A 74 20.75 -28.10 -3.13
CA VAL A 74 20.16 -27.22 -2.11
C VAL A 74 20.49 -27.75 -0.72
N VAL A 75 21.10 -26.92 0.11
CA VAL A 75 21.53 -27.26 1.48
C VAL A 75 20.73 -26.49 2.53
N GLY A 76 20.01 -25.44 2.13
CA GLY A 76 19.15 -24.66 3.00
C GLY A 76 18.06 -23.95 2.20
N ILE A 77 17.00 -23.55 2.90
CA ILE A 77 15.92 -22.72 2.39
C ILE A 77 15.92 -21.44 3.24
N ALA A 78 15.98 -20.28 2.59
CA ALA A 78 15.92 -18.99 3.28
C ALA A 78 14.54 -18.74 3.86
N GLU A 79 14.48 -18.03 4.98
CA GLU A 79 13.22 -17.51 5.51
C GLU A 79 12.64 -16.43 4.56
N GLU A 80 11.32 -16.37 4.47
CA GLU A 80 10.64 -15.36 3.64
C GLU A 80 10.89 -13.98 4.24
N ARG A 81 11.50 -13.10 3.46
CA ARG A 81 11.90 -11.76 3.92
C ARG A 81 11.00 -10.64 3.39
N GLY A 82 10.31 -10.89 2.27
CA GLY A 82 9.53 -9.89 1.58
C GLY A 82 10.42 -8.87 0.85
N ILE A 83 9.97 -7.61 0.80
CA ILE A 83 10.69 -6.55 0.07
C ILE A 83 11.91 -6.10 0.90
N GLY A 84 13.11 -6.41 0.43
CA GLY A 84 14.37 -5.91 0.97
C GLY A 84 15.07 -5.01 -0.05
N PHE A 85 15.80 -4.00 0.42
CA PHE A 85 16.57 -3.08 -0.44
C PHE A 85 18.01 -3.55 -0.69
N ASP A 86 18.41 -4.64 -0.04
CA ASP A 86 19.71 -5.28 -0.19
C ASP A 86 19.62 -6.52 -1.10
N ILE A 87 19.51 -7.70 -0.52
CA ILE A 87 19.26 -8.95 -1.22
C ILE A 87 17.81 -9.38 -0.94
N ASN A 88 17.03 -9.61 -1.99
CA ASN A 88 15.74 -10.27 -1.86
C ASN A 88 15.94 -11.77 -2.11
N PRO A 89 15.97 -12.60 -1.07
CA PRO A 89 16.19 -14.03 -1.23
C PRO A 89 14.98 -14.78 -1.77
N ASP A 90 13.76 -14.25 -1.67
CA ASP A 90 12.52 -15.00 -1.82
C ASP A 90 12.41 -15.77 -3.15
N PHE A 91 12.76 -15.12 -4.26
CA PHE A 91 12.78 -15.72 -5.61
C PHE A 91 14.21 -15.97 -6.15
N ALA A 92 15.16 -16.10 -5.25
CA ALA A 92 16.56 -16.19 -5.63
C ALA A 92 17.19 -17.52 -5.23
N LEU A 93 18.26 -17.86 -5.93
CA LEU A 93 19.20 -18.90 -5.56
C LEU A 93 20.49 -18.25 -5.05
N ILE A 94 20.83 -18.49 -3.81
CA ILE A 94 22.02 -17.92 -3.20
C ILE A 94 23.12 -18.98 -3.22
N VAL A 95 24.25 -18.66 -3.83
CA VAL A 95 25.38 -19.57 -4.03
C VAL A 95 26.66 -18.99 -3.45
N PRO A 96 27.61 -19.84 -3.04
CA PRO A 96 28.96 -19.38 -2.67
C PRO A 96 29.65 -18.67 -3.85
N ARG A 97 30.28 -17.54 -3.59
CA ARG A 97 31.01 -16.79 -4.61
C ARG A 97 32.06 -17.65 -5.32
N ALA A 98 32.78 -18.49 -4.58
CA ALA A 98 33.78 -19.39 -5.18
C ALA A 98 33.21 -20.32 -6.24
N TRP A 99 31.96 -20.81 -6.06
CA TRP A 99 31.28 -21.61 -7.05
C TRP A 99 30.91 -20.76 -8.28
N TYR A 100 30.34 -19.56 -8.03
CA TYR A 100 29.90 -18.66 -9.09
C TYR A 100 31.07 -18.21 -9.98
N THR A 101 32.18 -17.81 -9.38
CA THR A 101 33.39 -17.41 -10.11
C THR A 101 33.94 -18.57 -10.97
N ALA A 102 33.98 -19.80 -10.45
CA ALA A 102 34.42 -20.97 -11.20
C ALA A 102 33.41 -21.33 -12.32
N ALA A 103 32.10 -21.10 -12.10
CA ALA A 103 31.06 -21.44 -13.03
C ALA A 103 30.95 -20.46 -14.20
N TYR A 104 31.10 -19.15 -13.95
CA TYR A 104 30.81 -18.07 -14.90
C TYR A 104 32.06 -17.25 -15.26
N SER A 105 33.25 -17.58 -14.74
CA SER A 105 34.50 -16.82 -14.90
C SER A 105 34.31 -15.34 -14.56
N ALA A 106 33.46 -15.05 -13.58
CA ALA A 106 33.13 -13.69 -13.17
C ALA A 106 34.27 -13.08 -12.34
N GLU A 107 34.70 -11.90 -12.71
CA GLU A 107 35.68 -11.11 -12.00
C GLU A 107 35.04 -9.89 -11.33
N GLY A 108 35.48 -9.54 -10.12
CA GLY A 108 34.98 -8.38 -9.41
C GLY A 108 33.69 -8.59 -8.62
N TYR A 109 33.01 -7.50 -8.31
CA TYR A 109 31.74 -7.44 -7.61
C TYR A 109 30.78 -6.53 -8.36
N ASP A 110 29.55 -6.97 -8.54
CA ASP A 110 28.49 -6.14 -9.13
C ASP A 110 27.98 -5.10 -8.14
N PHE A 111 27.91 -5.47 -6.86
CA PHE A 111 27.52 -4.58 -5.77
C PHE A 111 28.16 -4.99 -4.44
N VAL A 112 28.28 -4.02 -3.55
CA VAL A 112 28.79 -4.18 -2.19
C VAL A 112 27.78 -3.61 -1.21
N ILE A 113 27.36 -4.41 -0.23
CA ILE A 113 26.45 -3.98 0.82
C ILE A 113 27.26 -3.46 2.00
N ILE A 114 27.03 -2.22 2.39
CA ILE A 114 27.69 -1.59 3.52
C ILE A 114 26.67 -1.33 4.61
N ARG A 115 26.88 -1.92 5.77
CA ARG A 115 26.03 -1.68 6.95
C ARG A 115 26.67 -0.61 7.82
N VAL A 116 26.01 0.54 7.92
CA VAL A 116 26.42 1.64 8.80
C VAL A 116 25.80 1.41 10.18
N ARG A 117 26.55 1.72 11.25
CA ARG A 117 26.10 1.50 12.63
C ARG A 117 25.12 2.57 13.10
N ASP A 118 25.33 3.80 12.70
CA ASP A 118 24.47 4.94 13.02
C ASP A 118 23.93 5.57 11.74
N VAL A 119 22.63 5.83 11.71
CA VAL A 119 21.97 6.46 10.58
C VAL A 119 22.52 7.86 10.29
N GLY A 120 23.01 8.56 11.32
CA GLY A 120 23.66 9.86 11.17
C GLY A 120 24.98 9.85 10.40
N ASP A 121 25.66 8.69 10.34
CA ASP A 121 26.95 8.57 9.67
C ASP A 121 26.85 8.24 8.18
N ILE A 122 25.63 7.97 7.67
CA ILE A 122 25.43 7.50 6.29
C ILE A 122 26.01 8.51 5.27
N ASP A 123 25.76 9.80 5.44
CA ASP A 123 26.24 10.83 4.51
C ASP A 123 27.77 10.97 4.53
N ALA A 124 28.36 10.81 5.69
CA ALA A 124 29.83 10.81 5.84
C ALA A 124 30.45 9.58 5.18
N VAL A 125 29.86 8.41 5.39
CA VAL A 125 30.31 7.15 4.77
C VAL A 125 30.15 7.20 3.25
N LYS A 126 29.01 7.67 2.74
CA LYS A 126 28.74 7.87 1.31
C LYS A 126 29.81 8.77 0.68
N SER A 127 30.04 9.94 1.26
CA SER A 127 31.04 10.91 0.77
C SER A 127 32.45 10.32 0.81
N ALA A 128 32.77 9.52 1.81
CA ALA A 128 34.11 8.86 1.92
C ALA A 128 34.29 7.79 0.82
N ILE A 129 33.24 7.02 0.51
CA ILE A 129 33.25 6.01 -0.55
C ILE A 129 33.41 6.67 -1.92
N GLU A 130 32.56 7.65 -2.22
CA GLU A 130 32.60 8.41 -3.48
C GLU A 130 33.95 9.12 -3.65
N GLY A 131 34.42 9.79 -2.62
CA GLY A 131 35.73 10.49 -2.63
C GLY A 131 36.93 9.55 -2.76
N THR A 132 36.80 8.28 -2.42
CA THR A 132 37.87 7.27 -2.51
C THR A 132 37.85 6.54 -3.83
N LEU A 133 36.66 6.10 -4.28
CA LEU A 133 36.52 5.22 -5.44
C LEU A 133 36.25 6.03 -6.74
N ASN A 134 35.60 7.16 -6.67
CA ASN A 134 35.24 7.99 -7.83
C ASN A 134 36.22 9.15 -8.08
N ARG A 135 37.46 9.05 -7.66
CA ARG A 135 38.46 10.16 -7.76
C ARG A 135 38.78 10.60 -9.19
N ARG A 136 38.74 9.71 -10.16
CA ARG A 136 39.10 9.99 -11.57
C ARG A 136 37.95 9.74 -12.53
N GLU A 137 37.20 8.69 -12.28
CA GLU A 137 36.02 8.27 -13.03
C GLU A 137 34.97 7.82 -12.04
N THR A 138 33.70 7.92 -12.41
CA THR A 138 32.59 7.34 -11.61
C THR A 138 32.60 5.83 -11.80
N VAL A 139 33.21 5.14 -10.84
CA VAL A 139 33.34 3.68 -10.84
C VAL A 139 32.20 3.03 -10.06
N VAL A 140 31.70 3.71 -9.03
CA VAL A 140 30.63 3.20 -8.17
C VAL A 140 29.53 4.25 -8.03
N ASP A 141 28.30 3.77 -8.02
CA ASP A 141 27.13 4.56 -7.61
C ASP A 141 26.71 4.11 -6.21
N VAL A 142 26.61 5.05 -5.28
CA VAL A 142 26.27 4.76 -3.89
C VAL A 142 24.80 5.00 -3.67
N MET A 143 24.02 3.93 -3.65
CA MET A 143 22.60 3.96 -3.36
C MET A 143 22.37 3.94 -1.85
N ASP A 144 21.70 4.96 -1.34
CA ASP A 144 21.27 5.05 0.06
C ASP A 144 19.83 4.54 0.17
N THR A 145 19.62 3.55 1.02
CA THR A 145 18.27 3.01 1.29
C THR A 145 17.28 4.08 1.76
N ARG A 146 17.75 5.13 2.46
CA ARG A 146 16.90 6.27 2.87
C ARG A 146 16.32 7.00 1.66
N MET A 147 17.12 7.26 0.62
CA MET A 147 16.65 7.94 -0.59
C MET A 147 15.52 7.15 -1.28
N VAL A 148 15.63 5.83 -1.30
CA VAL A 148 14.59 4.96 -1.86
C VAL A 148 13.33 5.03 -1.01
N LEU A 149 13.46 4.93 0.33
CA LEU A 149 12.35 5.06 1.25
C LEU A 149 11.67 6.43 1.16
N GLU A 150 12.44 7.53 1.13
CA GLU A 150 11.92 8.89 0.98
C GLU A 150 11.18 9.06 -0.34
N SER A 151 11.70 8.49 -1.44
CA SER A 151 11.03 8.50 -2.74
C SER A 151 9.70 7.76 -2.70
N LEU A 152 9.66 6.60 -2.03
CA LEU A 152 8.42 5.84 -1.83
C LEU A 152 7.42 6.59 -0.97
N PHE A 153 7.86 7.16 0.16
CA PHE A 153 6.97 7.96 1.01
C PHE A 153 6.43 9.19 0.27
N THR A 154 7.27 9.87 -0.50
CA THR A 154 6.84 11.00 -1.34
C THR A 154 5.79 10.57 -2.38
N ALA A 155 6.00 9.42 -3.03
CA ALA A 155 5.02 8.86 -3.96
C ALA A 155 3.69 8.53 -3.28
N PHE A 156 3.72 7.91 -2.09
CA PHE A 156 2.52 7.63 -1.31
C PHE A 156 1.81 8.91 -0.85
N GLU A 157 2.56 9.94 -0.45
CA GLU A 157 2.00 11.24 -0.09
C GLU A 157 1.28 11.88 -1.28
N GLN A 158 1.89 11.86 -2.46
CA GLN A 158 1.25 12.35 -3.68
C GLN A 158 -0.04 11.60 -4.00
N ILE A 159 -0.03 10.26 -3.95
CA ILE A 159 -1.22 9.43 -4.16
C ILE A 159 -2.31 9.80 -3.13
N SER A 160 -1.92 10.00 -1.88
CA SER A 160 -2.84 10.39 -0.80
C SER A 160 -3.48 11.75 -1.06
N VAL A 161 -2.71 12.75 -1.52
CA VAL A 161 -3.21 14.09 -1.89
C VAL A 161 -4.19 14.01 -3.05
N PHE A 162 -3.88 13.24 -4.10
CA PHE A 162 -4.80 13.02 -5.22
C PHE A 162 -6.10 12.34 -4.77
N THR A 163 -6.00 11.31 -3.95
CA THR A 163 -7.18 10.60 -3.42
C THR A 163 -8.03 11.52 -2.56
N LEU A 164 -7.41 12.33 -1.71
CA LEU A 164 -8.10 13.33 -0.89
C LEU A 164 -8.80 14.40 -1.75
N ALA A 165 -8.15 14.85 -2.83
CA ALA A 165 -8.74 15.82 -3.77
C ALA A 165 -9.98 15.23 -4.47
N ILE A 166 -9.91 13.99 -4.96
CA ILE A 166 -11.04 13.29 -5.58
C ILE A 166 -12.18 13.11 -4.57
N GLY A 167 -11.86 12.69 -3.34
CA GLY A 167 -12.82 12.56 -2.25
C GLY A 167 -13.46 13.90 -1.89
N GLY A 168 -12.68 14.97 -1.83
CA GLY A 168 -13.15 16.34 -1.57
C GLY A 168 -14.12 16.83 -2.65
N ILE A 169 -13.80 16.64 -3.92
CA ILE A 169 -14.70 16.97 -5.04
C ILE A 169 -15.99 16.16 -4.92
N SER A 170 -15.90 14.87 -4.63
CA SER A 170 -17.07 13.99 -4.45
C SER A 170 -17.98 14.47 -3.32
N LEU A 171 -17.42 14.93 -2.20
CA LEU A 171 -18.16 15.51 -1.08
C LEU A 171 -18.87 16.81 -1.48
N VAL A 172 -18.23 17.67 -2.26
CA VAL A 172 -18.87 18.91 -2.78
C VAL A 172 -20.06 18.56 -3.67
N VAL A 173 -19.91 17.62 -4.60
CA VAL A 173 -20.99 17.17 -5.48
C VAL A 173 -22.14 16.56 -4.67
N ALA A 174 -21.84 15.72 -3.68
CA ALA A 174 -22.82 15.15 -2.77
C ALA A 174 -23.55 16.26 -1.97
N GLY A 175 -22.82 17.26 -1.48
CA GLY A 175 -23.37 18.42 -0.78
C GLY A 175 -24.35 19.22 -1.64
N VAL A 176 -24.03 19.48 -2.89
CA VAL A 176 -24.93 20.15 -3.84
C VAL A 176 -26.17 19.30 -4.11
N SER A 177 -26.01 17.98 -4.23
CA SER A 177 -27.14 17.06 -4.42
C SER A 177 -28.10 17.08 -3.22
N ILE A 178 -27.57 17.06 -1.99
CA ILE A 178 -28.36 17.17 -0.76
C ILE A 178 -29.09 18.52 -0.72
N LEU A 179 -28.40 19.61 -1.04
CA LEU A 179 -28.99 20.94 -1.11
C LEU A 179 -30.19 20.97 -2.06
N ASN A 180 -30.05 20.39 -3.25
CA ASN A 180 -31.11 20.35 -4.26
C ASN A 180 -32.31 19.53 -3.80
N VAL A 181 -32.06 18.34 -3.23
CA VAL A 181 -33.14 17.48 -2.70
C VAL A 181 -33.89 18.15 -1.57
N MET A 182 -33.18 18.78 -0.64
CA MET A 182 -33.82 19.51 0.47
C MET A 182 -34.57 20.76 0.00
N MET A 183 -34.05 21.47 -1.02
CA MET A 183 -34.77 22.61 -1.61
C MET A 183 -36.08 22.17 -2.25
N MET A 184 -36.10 21.02 -2.93
CA MET A 184 -37.30 20.41 -3.47
C MET A 184 -38.28 20.02 -2.35
N SER A 185 -37.81 19.35 -1.29
CA SER A 185 -38.60 19.00 -0.11
C SER A 185 -39.23 20.21 0.55
N VAL A 186 -38.49 21.31 0.72
CA VAL A 186 -39.04 22.58 1.24
C VAL A 186 -40.12 23.15 0.32
N SER A 187 -39.90 23.11 -1.00
CA SER A 187 -40.87 23.61 -1.97
C SER A 187 -42.19 22.82 -1.96
N GLU A 188 -42.10 21.49 -1.93
CA GLU A 188 -43.26 20.59 -1.89
C GLU A 188 -44.07 20.74 -0.58
N ARG A 189 -43.39 21.02 0.57
CA ARG A 189 -44.02 21.15 1.89
C ARG A 189 -44.27 22.59 2.30
N THR A 190 -44.24 23.56 1.36
CA THR A 190 -44.39 25.00 1.66
C THR A 190 -45.67 25.28 2.41
N ARG A 191 -46.80 24.66 2.02
CA ARG A 191 -48.10 24.84 2.67
C ARG A 191 -48.09 24.26 4.09
N GLU A 192 -47.51 23.11 4.32
CA GLU A 192 -47.40 22.49 5.65
C GLU A 192 -46.59 23.38 6.61
N ILE A 193 -45.47 23.95 6.11
CA ILE A 193 -44.64 24.90 6.86
C ILE A 193 -45.47 26.16 7.19
N GLY A 194 -46.26 26.66 6.23
CA GLY A 194 -47.16 27.79 6.43
C GLY A 194 -48.17 27.54 7.54
N VAL A 195 -48.82 26.35 7.54
CA VAL A 195 -49.77 25.94 8.58
C VAL A 195 -49.08 25.85 9.95
N MET A 196 -47.95 25.16 10.03
CA MET A 196 -47.19 25.06 11.30
C MET A 196 -46.84 26.44 11.87
N ARG A 197 -46.41 27.36 11.00
CA ARG A 197 -46.07 28.73 11.39
C ARG A 197 -47.29 29.55 11.80
N SER A 198 -48.47 29.33 11.17
CA SER A 198 -49.71 30.05 11.52
C SER A 198 -50.31 29.64 12.88
N ILE A 199 -50.07 28.37 13.31
CA ILE A 199 -50.50 27.86 14.61
C ILE A 199 -49.44 28.14 15.73
N GLY A 200 -48.35 28.87 15.42
CA GLY A 200 -47.41 29.38 16.41
C GLY A 200 -46.02 28.73 16.46
N ALA A 201 -45.67 27.86 15.52
CA ALA A 201 -44.29 27.31 15.45
C ALA A 201 -43.28 28.43 15.20
N ARG A 202 -42.19 28.42 15.95
CA ARG A 202 -41.11 29.41 15.84
C ARG A 202 -40.22 29.08 14.65
N LYS A 203 -39.55 30.12 14.12
CA LYS A 203 -38.54 29.92 13.04
C LYS A 203 -37.48 28.84 13.36
N GLY A 204 -37.04 28.84 14.64
CA GLY A 204 -36.06 27.89 15.13
C GLY A 204 -36.57 26.44 15.13
N ASP A 205 -37.86 26.21 15.31
CA ASP A 205 -38.42 24.86 15.32
C ASP A 205 -38.43 24.28 13.90
N VAL A 206 -38.84 25.10 12.92
CA VAL A 206 -38.74 24.72 11.50
C VAL A 206 -37.29 24.50 11.06
N LEU A 207 -36.37 25.38 11.46
CA LEU A 207 -34.94 25.23 11.17
C LEU A 207 -34.39 23.90 11.69
N ARG A 208 -34.66 23.60 12.97
CA ARG A 208 -34.20 22.35 13.59
C ARG A 208 -34.79 21.11 12.92
N MET A 209 -36.05 21.14 12.54
CA MET A 209 -36.72 20.04 11.85
C MET A 209 -35.98 19.69 10.56
N PHE A 210 -35.69 20.65 9.71
CA PHE A 210 -34.96 20.41 8.46
C PHE A 210 -33.48 20.06 8.68
N LEU A 211 -32.83 20.58 9.73
CA LEU A 211 -31.48 20.16 10.08
C LEU A 211 -31.43 18.72 10.59
N TYR A 212 -32.45 18.26 11.33
CA TYR A 212 -32.56 16.85 11.70
C TYR A 212 -32.81 15.96 10.49
N GLU A 213 -33.60 16.40 9.52
CA GLU A 213 -33.82 15.69 8.28
C GLU A 213 -32.48 15.54 7.50
N ALA A 214 -31.69 16.62 7.39
CA ALA A 214 -30.34 16.59 6.81
C ALA A 214 -29.39 15.64 7.58
N LEU A 215 -29.42 15.67 8.90
CA LEU A 215 -28.61 14.80 9.73
C LEU A 215 -28.96 13.32 9.53
N ILE A 216 -30.25 12.99 9.49
CA ILE A 216 -30.72 11.61 9.28
C ILE A 216 -30.27 11.11 7.89
N LEU A 217 -30.43 11.94 6.85
CA LEU A 217 -29.96 11.62 5.49
C LEU A 217 -28.44 11.42 5.48
N GLY A 218 -27.69 12.29 6.16
CA GLY A 218 -26.24 12.18 6.27
C GLY A 218 -25.79 10.92 6.98
N LEU A 219 -26.42 10.59 8.11
CA LEU A 219 -26.12 9.38 8.87
C LEU A 219 -26.46 8.10 8.09
N ALA A 220 -27.64 8.05 7.46
CA ALA A 220 -28.05 6.92 6.66
C ALA A 220 -27.13 6.72 5.44
N GLY A 221 -26.84 7.78 4.71
CA GLY A 221 -25.93 7.75 3.57
C GLY A 221 -24.51 7.36 3.98
N SER A 222 -23.99 7.91 5.08
CA SER A 222 -22.68 7.58 5.61
C SER A 222 -22.58 6.12 6.09
N ALA A 223 -23.65 5.59 6.70
CA ALA A 223 -23.69 4.18 7.10
C ALA A 223 -23.63 3.24 5.89
N VAL A 224 -24.43 3.52 4.86
CA VAL A 224 -24.39 2.74 3.60
C VAL A 224 -23.03 2.87 2.93
N GLY A 225 -22.47 4.08 2.85
CA GLY A 225 -21.13 4.32 2.30
C GLY A 225 -20.05 3.57 3.07
N GLY A 226 -20.12 3.55 4.41
CA GLY A 226 -19.22 2.79 5.27
C GLY A 226 -19.27 1.28 5.01
N ILE A 227 -20.48 0.72 4.89
CA ILE A 227 -20.66 -0.72 4.57
C ILE A 227 -20.08 -1.04 3.18
N LEU A 228 -20.36 -0.20 2.18
CA LEU A 228 -19.82 -0.39 0.84
C LEU A 228 -18.29 -0.24 0.81
N SER A 229 -17.73 0.68 1.60
CA SER A 229 -16.28 0.85 1.74
C SER A 229 -15.62 -0.41 2.33
N ILE A 230 -16.21 -1.00 3.37
CA ILE A 230 -15.74 -2.26 3.95
C ILE A 230 -15.80 -3.39 2.91
N GLY A 231 -16.92 -3.52 2.20
CA GLY A 231 -17.08 -4.56 1.17
C GLY A 231 -16.07 -4.43 0.03
N THR A 232 -15.90 -3.21 -0.48
CA THR A 232 -14.93 -2.94 -1.56
C THR A 232 -13.49 -3.14 -1.08
N GLY A 233 -13.16 -2.65 0.13
CA GLY A 233 -11.84 -2.84 0.75
C GLY A 233 -11.51 -4.32 0.91
N TYR A 234 -12.44 -5.14 1.39
CA TYR A 234 -12.25 -6.58 1.51
C TYR A 234 -11.93 -7.25 0.16
N VAL A 235 -12.66 -6.89 -0.90
CA VAL A 235 -12.41 -7.43 -2.24
C VAL A 235 -11.02 -7.02 -2.75
N VAL A 236 -10.63 -5.75 -2.55
CA VAL A 236 -9.30 -5.26 -2.97
C VAL A 236 -8.20 -5.98 -2.20
N ASP A 237 -8.29 -6.08 -0.89
CA ASP A 237 -7.28 -6.77 -0.07
C ASP A 237 -7.16 -8.26 -0.44
N ALA A 238 -8.28 -8.94 -0.68
CA ALA A 238 -8.29 -10.35 -1.06
C ALA A 238 -7.68 -10.58 -2.46
N VAL A 239 -7.95 -9.70 -3.43
CA VAL A 239 -7.49 -9.86 -4.82
C VAL A 239 -6.05 -9.36 -5.01
N VAL A 240 -5.69 -8.23 -4.39
CA VAL A 240 -4.39 -7.57 -4.62
C VAL A 240 -3.32 -8.07 -3.63
N LEU A 241 -3.70 -8.23 -2.35
CA LEU A 241 -2.75 -8.58 -1.29
C LEU A 241 -2.79 -10.07 -0.92
N GLY A 242 -3.84 -10.80 -1.34
CA GLY A 242 -4.05 -12.19 -0.95
C GLY A 242 -4.31 -12.39 0.55
N ARG A 243 -4.48 -11.30 1.32
CA ARG A 243 -4.67 -11.30 2.78
C ARG A 243 -5.72 -10.26 3.16
N PRO A 244 -6.93 -10.66 3.56
CA PRO A 244 -8.01 -9.73 3.92
C PRO A 244 -7.85 -9.10 5.32
N ASP A 245 -6.80 -9.45 6.06
CA ASP A 245 -6.62 -9.05 7.47
C ASP A 245 -6.33 -7.57 7.65
N PHE A 246 -5.79 -6.89 6.65
CA PHE A 246 -5.43 -5.46 6.72
C PHE A 246 -6.64 -4.54 6.87
N LEU A 247 -7.80 -4.92 6.34
CA LEU A 247 -9.02 -4.14 6.48
C LEU A 247 -9.46 -4.00 7.95
N PHE A 248 -9.25 -5.05 8.76
CA PHE A 248 -9.63 -5.07 10.16
C PHE A 248 -8.56 -4.49 11.10
N ALA A 249 -7.48 -3.95 10.54
CA ALA A 249 -6.51 -3.21 11.34
C ALA A 249 -7.17 -2.00 12.01
N PRO A 250 -6.84 -1.69 13.27
CA PRO A 250 -7.43 -0.54 14.00
C PRO A 250 -7.31 0.78 13.24
N SER A 251 -6.23 0.97 12.50
CA SER A 251 -5.99 2.14 11.65
C SER A 251 -7.05 2.27 10.54
N SER A 252 -7.38 1.19 9.84
CA SER A 252 -8.35 1.20 8.74
C SER A 252 -9.77 1.53 9.23
N LEU A 253 -10.17 0.98 10.38
CA LEU A 253 -11.47 1.25 10.98
C LEU A 253 -11.63 2.72 11.41
N VAL A 254 -10.57 3.34 11.89
CA VAL A 254 -10.57 4.77 12.27
C VAL A 254 -10.84 5.66 11.05
N TYR A 255 -10.26 5.36 9.88
CA TYR A 255 -10.52 6.13 8.66
C TYR A 255 -11.96 5.98 8.15
N ILE A 256 -12.59 4.82 8.31
CA ILE A 256 -14.01 4.63 7.99
C ILE A 256 -14.87 5.53 8.86
N ILE A 257 -14.59 5.59 10.17
CA ILE A 257 -15.31 6.47 11.10
C ILE A 257 -15.14 7.94 10.71
N TYR A 258 -13.93 8.38 10.36
CA TYR A 258 -13.70 9.73 9.86
C TYR A 258 -14.52 10.02 8.59
N GLY A 259 -14.55 9.10 7.63
CA GLY A 259 -15.35 9.22 6.42
C GLY A 259 -16.84 9.40 6.75
N MET A 260 -17.38 8.62 7.69
CA MET A 260 -18.76 8.76 8.15
C MET A 260 -19.04 10.11 8.81
N ILE A 261 -18.13 10.60 9.64
CA ILE A 261 -18.25 11.93 10.28
C ILE A 261 -18.24 13.02 9.22
N PHE A 262 -17.31 12.97 8.26
CA PHE A 262 -17.25 13.94 7.16
C PHE A 262 -18.52 13.93 6.31
N GLY A 263 -19.08 12.76 6.01
CA GLY A 263 -20.35 12.64 5.29
C GLY A 263 -21.53 13.28 6.04
N ALA A 264 -21.64 13.01 7.34
CA ALA A 264 -22.67 13.61 8.20
C ALA A 264 -22.51 15.13 8.30
N VAL A 265 -21.29 15.63 8.49
CA VAL A 265 -21.01 17.08 8.54
C VAL A 265 -21.35 17.75 7.21
N THR A 266 -20.96 17.16 6.08
CA THR A 266 -21.29 17.69 4.75
C THR A 266 -22.79 17.78 4.54
N SER A 267 -23.54 16.78 4.99
CA SER A 267 -25.02 16.79 4.91
C SER A 267 -25.64 17.92 5.71
N ILE A 268 -25.19 18.12 6.96
CA ILE A 268 -25.69 19.22 7.81
C ILE A 268 -25.36 20.57 7.17
N VAL A 269 -24.11 20.78 6.73
CA VAL A 269 -23.68 22.04 6.11
C VAL A 269 -24.49 22.34 4.87
N SER A 270 -24.73 21.35 4.00
CA SER A 270 -25.54 21.48 2.80
C SER A 270 -27.02 21.74 3.11
N GLY A 271 -27.53 21.23 4.23
CA GLY A 271 -28.90 21.43 4.71
C GLY A 271 -29.15 22.80 5.35
N ILE A 272 -28.11 23.56 5.76
CA ILE A 272 -28.28 24.85 6.44
C ILE A 272 -29.10 25.85 5.60
N TYR A 273 -28.75 26.00 4.33
CA TYR A 273 -29.41 26.99 3.46
C TYR A 273 -30.89 26.64 3.20
N PRO A 274 -31.29 25.40 2.80
CA PRO A 274 -32.68 25.02 2.69
C PRO A 274 -33.45 25.17 3.99
N ALA A 275 -32.89 24.74 5.10
CA ALA A 275 -33.52 24.85 6.42
C ALA A 275 -33.75 26.31 6.84
N TRP A 276 -32.78 27.19 6.59
CA TRP A 276 -32.93 28.61 6.80
C TRP A 276 -34.01 29.24 5.92
N LYS A 277 -34.06 28.86 4.65
CA LYS A 277 -35.09 29.32 3.69
C LYS A 277 -36.47 28.89 4.14
N ALA A 278 -36.67 27.62 4.52
CA ALA A 278 -37.90 27.10 5.07
C ALA A 278 -38.35 27.87 6.35
N ALA A 279 -37.43 28.11 7.27
CA ALA A 279 -37.70 28.84 8.50
C ALA A 279 -38.14 30.31 8.28
N ASN A 280 -37.73 30.91 7.17
CA ASN A 280 -38.08 32.30 6.85
C ASN A 280 -39.26 32.46 5.86
N LEU A 281 -39.93 31.38 5.49
CA LEU A 281 -41.14 31.45 4.67
C LEU A 281 -42.21 32.32 5.38
N ASN A 282 -42.85 33.18 4.58
CA ASN A 282 -43.99 33.98 5.06
C ASN A 282 -45.24 33.09 5.12
N PRO A 283 -45.87 32.92 6.31
CA PRO A 283 -47.05 32.06 6.43
C PRO A 283 -48.21 32.45 5.49
N ILE A 284 -48.39 33.77 5.27
CA ILE A 284 -49.49 34.28 4.41
C ILE A 284 -49.27 33.87 2.96
N GLU A 285 -48.01 34.00 2.47
CA GLU A 285 -47.67 33.62 1.10
C GLU A 285 -47.67 32.09 0.93
N ALA A 286 -47.20 31.35 1.94
CA ALA A 286 -47.15 29.90 1.94
C ALA A 286 -48.56 29.26 1.89
N LEU A 287 -49.56 29.91 2.48
CA LEU A 287 -50.95 29.46 2.45
C LEU A 287 -51.72 29.90 1.18
N ARG A 288 -51.23 30.92 0.46
CA ARG A 288 -51.80 31.44 -0.78
C ARG A 288 -51.27 30.75 -2.03
N HIS A 289 -50.18 30.00 -1.92
CA HIS A 289 -49.67 29.18 -3.03
C HIS A 289 -50.59 28.00 -3.28
N GLU A 290 -51.26 28.01 -4.46
CA GLU A 290 -51.94 26.86 -5.03
C GLU A 290 -50.94 25.95 -5.73
#